data_9227d78a262a82214de0559b5e4108b0
#
_entry.id   9227d78a262a82214de0559b5e4108b0
#
_cell.length_a   1.000
_cell.length_b   1.000
_cell.length_c   1.000
_cell.angle_alpha   90.00
_cell.angle_beta   90.00
_cell.angle_gamma   90.00
#
_symmetry.space_group_name_H-M   'P 1'
#
loop_
_entity.id
_entity.type
_entity.pdbx_description
1 polymer ?
#
loop_
_entity_poly.entity_id
_entity_poly.type
_entity_poly.pdbx_seq_one_letter_code
_entity_poly.pdbx_strand_id
1 'polypeptide(L)' 'SLKYAVIFEPAPESNWAAYVPDLPGCMTTGRTLEETSKHREAIEGHLATLRAFGDPIPEPSSLAGEVEIPPAA' A
#
# COMPACT_ATOMS: atom_id res chain seq x y z
N SER A 1 -4.01 15.70 7.47
CA SER A 1 -3.26 14.45 7.45
C SER A 1 -3.34 13.78 6.10
N LEU A 2 -2.35 12.94 5.79
CA LEU A 2 -2.30 12.21 4.52
C LEU A 2 -2.99 10.85 4.68
N LYS A 3 -3.78 10.49 3.67
CA LYS A 3 -4.44 9.18 3.62
C LYS A 3 -4.10 8.52 2.29
N TYR A 4 -3.31 7.47 2.34
CA TYR A 4 -2.96 6.72 1.14
C TYR A 4 -3.79 5.46 1.04
N ALA A 5 -4.19 5.13 -0.18
CA ALA A 5 -4.81 3.83 -0.45
C ALA A 5 -3.74 2.74 -0.34
N VAL A 6 -4.10 1.62 0.24
CA VAL A 6 -3.24 0.44 0.36
C VAL A 6 -3.95 -0.75 -0.24
N ILE A 7 -3.26 -1.49 -1.09
CA ILE A 7 -3.80 -2.68 -1.75
C ILE A 7 -3.19 -3.92 -1.11
N PHE A 8 -4.04 -4.84 -0.68
CA PHE A 8 -3.62 -6.13 -0.15
C PHE A 8 -3.85 -7.21 -1.21
N GLU A 9 -2.84 -8.00 -1.47
CA GLU A 9 -2.91 -9.07 -2.46
C GLU A 9 -2.30 -10.36 -1.93
N PRO A 10 -2.84 -11.53 -2.31
CA PRO A 10 -2.17 -12.79 -2.06
C PRO A 10 -0.83 -12.81 -2.79
N ALA A 11 0.20 -13.30 -2.11
CA ALA A 11 1.54 -13.41 -2.66
C ALA A 11 2.06 -14.83 -2.51
N PRO A 12 2.57 -15.45 -3.58
CA PRO A 12 2.93 -16.89 -3.54
C PRO A 12 3.92 -17.28 -2.46
N GLU A 13 4.90 -16.44 -2.18
CA GLU A 13 5.99 -16.79 -1.26
C GLU A 13 5.76 -16.35 0.18
N SER A 14 4.97 -15.31 0.39
CA SER A 14 4.76 -14.74 1.71
C SER A 14 3.30 -14.72 2.14
N ASN A 15 2.43 -15.35 1.37
CA ASN A 15 0.98 -15.41 1.54
C ASN A 15 0.25 -14.08 1.28
N TRP A 16 0.78 -12.96 1.74
CA TRP A 16 0.18 -11.65 1.53
C TRP A 16 1.23 -10.59 1.22
N ALA A 17 0.82 -9.64 0.42
CA ALA A 17 1.61 -8.43 0.17
C ALA A 17 0.67 -7.23 0.27
N ALA A 18 1.20 -6.10 0.69
CA ALA A 18 0.49 -4.84 0.69
C ALA A 18 1.37 -3.79 0.03
N TYR A 19 0.78 -2.96 -0.81
CA TYR A 19 1.53 -1.87 -1.43
C TYR A 19 0.69 -0.61 -1.50
N VAL A 20 1.39 0.51 -1.62
CA VAL A 20 0.77 1.83 -1.67
C VAL A 20 0.95 2.36 -3.09
N PRO A 21 -0.14 2.41 -3.90
CA PRO A 21 -0.04 2.84 -5.30
C PRO A 21 0.62 4.21 -5.49
N ASP A 22 0.35 5.15 -4.60
CA ASP A 22 0.89 6.51 -4.71
C ASP A 22 2.31 6.67 -4.20
N LEU A 23 2.87 5.63 -3.59
CA LEU A 23 4.24 5.63 -3.09
C LEU A 23 5.03 4.48 -3.72
N PRO A 24 5.62 4.69 -4.91
CA PRO A 24 6.38 3.63 -5.58
C PRO A 24 7.46 3.04 -4.68
N GLY A 25 7.53 1.72 -4.63
CA GLY A 25 8.49 1.02 -3.79
C GLY A 25 8.06 0.83 -2.34
N CYS A 26 6.93 1.40 -1.92
CA CYS A 26 6.42 1.23 -0.56
C CYS A 26 5.54 -0.02 -0.50
N MET A 27 6.08 -1.11 0.05
CA MET A 27 5.36 -2.35 0.17
C MET A 27 5.78 -3.12 1.41
N THR A 28 4.89 -4.00 1.87
CA THR A 28 5.16 -4.94 2.96
C THR A 28 4.70 -6.32 2.56
N THR A 29 5.24 -7.34 3.22
CA THR A 29 4.80 -8.73 3.04
C THR A 29 4.57 -9.34 4.41
N GLY A 30 3.78 -10.40 4.46
CA GLY A 30 3.50 -11.11 5.69
C GLY A 30 2.77 -12.43 5.43
N ARG A 31 2.79 -13.30 6.41
CA ARG A 31 2.09 -14.58 6.35
C ARG A 31 0.59 -14.43 6.57
N THR A 32 0.21 -13.37 7.26
CA THR A 32 -1.18 -13.06 7.57
C THR A 32 -1.48 -11.61 7.18
N LEU A 33 -2.75 -11.28 7.10
CA LEU A 33 -3.15 -9.89 6.90
C LEU A 33 -2.66 -9.00 8.05
N GLU A 34 -2.66 -9.53 9.27
CA GLU A 34 -2.19 -8.77 10.43
C GLU A 34 -0.72 -8.38 10.32
N GLU A 35 0.14 -9.34 9.94
CA GLU A 35 1.55 -9.05 9.73
C GLU A 35 1.75 -8.04 8.59
N THR A 36 0.96 -8.20 7.53
CA THR A 36 1.04 -7.34 6.36
C THR A 36 0.53 -5.93 6.67
N SER A 37 -0.35 -5.80 7.68
CA SER A 37 -0.93 -4.52 8.08
C SER A 37 0.05 -3.55 8.73
N LYS A 38 1.32 -3.90 8.85
CA LYS A 38 2.37 -2.97 9.31
C LYS A 38 2.71 -1.91 8.26
N HIS A 39 1.78 -1.66 7.37
CA HIS A 39 1.94 -0.67 6.31
C HIS A 39 2.08 0.76 6.83
N ARG A 40 1.53 1.07 8.00
CA ARG A 40 1.70 2.41 8.58
C ARG A 40 3.18 2.71 8.83
N GLU A 41 3.89 1.78 9.45
CA GLU A 41 5.33 1.95 9.70
C GLU A 41 6.11 2.03 8.39
N ALA A 42 5.73 1.22 7.40
CA ALA A 42 6.36 1.25 6.09
C ALA A 42 6.15 2.61 5.40
N ILE A 43 4.95 3.16 5.46
CA ILE A 43 4.65 4.46 4.89
C ILE A 43 5.42 5.55 5.62
N GLU A 44 5.40 5.55 6.94
CA GLU A 44 6.13 6.55 7.73
C GLU A 44 7.62 6.53 7.42
N GLY A 45 8.22 5.33 7.34
CA GLY A 45 9.62 5.18 6.98
C GLY A 45 9.93 5.66 5.57
N HIS A 46 9.03 5.33 4.63
CA HIS A 46 9.17 5.75 3.24
C HIS A 46 9.14 7.28 3.12
N LEU A 47 8.17 7.92 3.79
CA LEU A 47 8.06 9.38 3.79
C LEU A 47 9.26 10.04 4.47
N ALA A 48 9.74 9.47 5.56
CA ALA A 48 10.93 9.98 6.24
C ALA A 48 12.16 9.93 5.33
N THR A 49 12.29 8.86 4.55
CA THR A 49 13.37 8.73 3.58
C THR A 49 13.27 9.79 2.48
N LEU A 50 12.08 10.00 1.93
CA LEU A 50 11.87 11.03 0.93
C LEU A 50 12.25 12.41 1.48
N ARG A 51 11.82 12.73 2.69
CA ARG A 51 12.16 14.01 3.33
C ARG A 51 13.65 14.16 3.54
N ALA A 52 14.33 13.09 3.97
CA ALA A 52 15.76 13.12 4.22
C ALA A 52 16.55 13.41 2.94
N PHE A 53 16.08 12.95 1.80
CA PHE A 53 16.71 13.20 0.51
C PHE A 53 16.19 14.45 -0.20
N GLY A 54 15.28 15.19 0.44
CA GLY A 54 14.71 16.38 -0.18
C GLY A 54 13.77 16.10 -1.34
N ASP A 55 13.27 14.89 -1.44
CA ASP A 55 12.34 14.51 -2.50
C ASP A 55 10.92 14.96 -2.18
N PRO A 56 10.12 15.27 -3.21
CA PRO A 56 8.72 15.64 -2.99
C PRO A 56 7.94 14.48 -2.38
N ILE A 57 7.00 14.82 -1.51
CA ILE A 57 6.05 13.85 -0.94
C ILE A 57 4.88 13.73 -1.91
N PRO A 58 4.64 12.55 -2.51
CA PRO A 58 3.50 12.38 -3.41
C PRO A 58 2.18 12.62 -2.69
N GLU A 59 1.29 13.37 -3.33
CA GLU A 59 -0.06 13.57 -2.79
C GLU A 59 -0.89 12.31 -2.97
N PRO A 60 -1.70 11.93 -1.98
CA PRO A 60 -2.63 10.82 -2.15
C PRO A 60 -3.63 11.14 -3.26
N SER A 61 -3.66 10.32 -4.29
CA SER A 61 -4.55 10.50 -5.43
C SER A 61 -5.37 9.27 -5.78
N SER A 62 -4.88 8.09 -5.45
CA SER A 62 -5.57 6.85 -5.73
C SER A 62 -6.67 6.60 -4.70
N LEU A 63 -7.82 6.12 -5.19
CA LEU A 63 -8.95 5.76 -4.35
C LEU A 63 -9.21 4.26 -4.50
N ALA A 64 -9.53 3.61 -3.39
CA ALA A 64 -9.95 2.23 -3.40
C ALA A 64 -11.45 2.17 -3.69
N GLY A 65 -11.85 1.24 -4.56
CA GLY A 65 -13.25 1.04 -4.87
C GLY A 65 -13.50 -0.37 -5.35
N GLU A 66 -14.75 -0.77 -5.28
CA GLU A 66 -15.18 -2.07 -5.76
C GLU A 66 -16.30 -1.88 -6.78
N VAL A 67 -16.29 -2.71 -7.79
CA VAL A 67 -17.35 -2.73 -8.81
C VAL A 67 -17.93 -4.13 -8.85
N GLU A 68 -19.20 -4.23 -8.61
CA GLU A 68 -19.90 -5.50 -8.69
C GLU A 68 -20.16 -5.87 -10.14
N ILE A 69 -19.71 -7.04 -10.53
CA ILE A 69 -19.96 -7.57 -11.87
C ILE A 69 -21.01 -8.66 -11.73
N PRO A 70 -22.17 -8.53 -12.37
CA PRO A 70 -23.19 -9.57 -12.29
C PRO A 70 -22.66 -10.86 -12.91
N PRO A 71 -23.18 -12.03 -12.46
CA PRO A 71 -22.85 -13.28 -13.12
C PRO A 71 -23.10 -13.17 -14.61
N ALA A 72 -22.29 -13.86 -15.39
CA ALA A 72 -22.36 -13.75 -16.84
C ALA A 72 -23.78 -13.89 -17.37
N ALA A 73 -24.15 -12.92 -18.17
CA ALA A 73 -25.43 -12.94 -18.84
C ALA A 73 -25.37 -13.97 -19.97
#